data_32f869c30a4ed09d083d3d15c37ab38f
#
_entry.id   32f869c30a4ed09d083d3d15c37ab38f
#
_cell.length_a   1.000
_cell.length_b   1.000
_cell.length_c   1.000
_cell.angle_alpha   90.00
_cell.angle_beta   90.00
_cell.angle_gamma   90.00
#
_symmetry.space_group_name_H-M   'P 1'
#
loop_
_entity.id
_entity.type
_entity.pdbx_description
1 polymer ?
#
loop_
_entity_poly.entity_id
_entity_poly.type
_entity_poly.pdbx_seq_one_letter_code
_entity_poly.pdbx_strand_id
1 'polypeptide(L)'
;MPSSIVIGTQWGDEGKGKIIDILASQAEVVVRSQGGNNAGHTVVNNGVTYKLHLIPSGILYPDTLCLIGAGVVIDPKNFLEELEMLKERNISTQNLKIDPRAHVVMPWHIVLDGLSEEFRGNSDIGTTKRGIGPTYMDKYERCGLRMYDLIHPEIFKEKAASTGRLKNKIITDVYGGETLDIDAIISEYTEYGKALAPFVDDVSVLAFDAYKAGKNIMFEGAQATLLDIDYGTYPYVTSSHPVSAGVCTGTGIGPKMIDRIIGVAKAYTTRVGKGPFPTELNDETGETIRNVGGEFGTTTGRPRRTGWFDAVILRHSVRVNGLDGIALNKLDTLSSLGELKICTAYRKPDGTTIENFPATLEELDGCTPVYESIKGFNEDISKCRTYEELPQACKDYIKRVEELCGCPVVMIGVGPDRSQIINK
;
A
#
# COMPACT_ATOMS: atom_id res chain seq x y z
N MET A 1 14.99 15.54 10.68
CA MET A 1 13.51 15.66 10.64
C MET A 1 12.96 14.41 11.24
N PRO A 2 12.28 14.48 12.33
CA PRO A 2 12.08 13.28 13.11
C PRO A 2 11.04 12.31 12.56
N SER A 3 10.00 12.75 11.82
CA SER A 3 8.98 11.79 11.37
C SER A 3 8.45 12.06 9.96
N SER A 4 8.36 11.03 9.15
CA SER A 4 7.84 11.13 7.79
C SER A 4 6.90 9.97 7.45
N ILE A 5 5.82 10.28 6.72
CA ILE A 5 4.92 9.29 6.15
C ILE A 5 5.22 9.15 4.65
N VAL A 6 5.26 7.92 4.15
CA VAL A 6 5.39 7.62 2.71
C VAL A 6 4.18 6.79 2.27
N ILE A 7 3.35 7.33 1.40
CA ILE A 7 2.11 6.70 0.92
C ILE A 7 2.00 6.68 -0.60
N GLY A 8 1.15 5.78 -1.12
CA GLY A 8 0.75 5.81 -2.53
C GLY A 8 -0.38 6.81 -2.79
N THR A 9 -0.35 7.46 -3.94
CA THR A 9 -1.32 8.51 -4.30
C THR A 9 -2.35 8.08 -5.36
N GLN A 10 -2.17 6.93 -5.98
CA GLN A 10 -3.03 6.43 -7.08
C GLN A 10 -3.76 5.16 -6.63
N TRP A 11 -3.69 4.07 -7.40
CA TRP A 11 -4.32 2.78 -7.06
C TRP A 11 -3.31 1.68 -6.67
N GLY A 12 -2.16 2.05 -6.11
CA GLY A 12 -1.07 1.12 -5.81
C GLY A 12 -0.09 0.97 -6.97
N ASP A 13 0.96 0.19 -6.74
CA ASP A 13 2.03 -0.07 -7.73
C ASP A 13 2.78 1.17 -8.23
N GLU A 14 2.76 2.30 -7.48
CA GLU A 14 3.48 3.53 -7.83
C GLU A 14 5.01 3.40 -7.75
N GLY A 15 5.51 2.23 -7.40
CA GLY A 15 6.95 2.03 -7.18
C GLY A 15 7.41 2.53 -5.82
N LYS A 16 6.51 2.53 -4.82
CA LYS A 16 6.82 2.93 -3.44
C LYS A 16 8.04 2.23 -2.85
N GLY A 17 8.21 0.93 -3.15
CA GLY A 17 9.31 0.14 -2.59
C GLY A 17 10.69 0.78 -2.79
N LYS A 18 10.95 1.39 -3.95
CA LYS A 18 12.21 2.10 -4.22
C LYS A 18 12.37 3.36 -3.35
N ILE A 19 11.32 4.16 -3.24
CA ILE A 19 11.33 5.39 -2.41
C ILE A 19 11.46 5.04 -0.92
N ILE A 20 10.71 4.04 -0.49
CA ILE A 20 10.74 3.51 0.88
C ILE A 20 12.15 2.99 1.22
N ASP A 21 12.78 2.21 0.35
CA ASP A 21 14.13 1.69 0.57
C ASP A 21 15.17 2.81 0.75
N ILE A 22 15.11 3.83 -0.11
CA ILE A 22 16.00 4.99 -0.01
C ILE A 22 15.82 5.73 1.33
N LEU A 23 14.57 5.96 1.72
CA LEU A 23 14.27 6.68 2.96
C LEU A 23 14.51 5.80 4.21
N ALA A 24 14.25 4.50 4.12
CA ALA A 24 14.52 3.54 5.20
C ALA A 24 16.01 3.45 5.54
N SER A 25 16.90 3.59 4.54
CA SER A 25 18.34 3.60 4.79
C SER A 25 18.82 4.78 5.66
N GLN A 26 17.97 5.79 5.83
CA GLN A 26 18.25 6.98 6.64
C GLN A 26 17.40 7.01 7.92
N ALA A 27 16.48 6.06 8.09
CA ALA A 27 15.57 5.98 9.21
C ALA A 27 16.15 5.11 10.35
N GLU A 28 16.01 5.57 11.58
CA GLU A 28 16.33 4.79 12.78
C GLU A 28 15.15 3.92 13.21
N VAL A 29 13.95 4.28 12.77
CA VAL A 29 12.72 3.51 13.04
C VAL A 29 11.86 3.46 11.77
N VAL A 30 11.40 2.27 11.40
CA VAL A 30 10.45 2.08 10.29
C VAL A 30 9.19 1.40 10.81
N VAL A 31 8.02 2.00 10.56
CA VAL A 31 6.74 1.57 11.13
C VAL A 31 5.74 1.25 10.04
N ARG A 32 5.14 0.07 10.06
CA ARG A 32 3.94 -0.28 9.28
C ARG A 32 2.69 -0.03 10.10
N SER A 33 1.71 0.65 9.51
CA SER A 33 0.54 1.13 10.25
C SER A 33 -0.78 0.44 9.86
N GLN A 34 -0.88 -0.19 8.69
CA GLN A 34 -2.13 -0.75 8.19
C GLN A 34 -1.91 -1.84 7.11
N GLY A 35 -3.00 -2.49 6.68
CA GLY A 35 -2.98 -3.57 5.71
C GLY A 35 -2.58 -4.90 6.34
N GLY A 36 -2.15 -5.84 5.54
CA GLY A 36 -1.71 -7.16 5.94
C GLY A 36 -0.79 -7.76 4.87
N ASN A 37 -0.77 -9.08 4.76
CA ASN A 37 0.03 -9.79 3.77
C ASN A 37 -0.49 -9.65 2.32
N ASN A 38 -1.60 -8.91 2.10
CA ASN A 38 -2.05 -8.47 0.78
C ASN A 38 -1.17 -7.34 0.19
N ALA A 39 -0.38 -6.66 1.01
CA ALA A 39 0.65 -5.76 0.54
C ALA A 39 1.91 -6.55 0.12
N GLY A 40 2.68 -6.00 -0.80
CA GLY A 40 3.97 -6.56 -1.18
C GLY A 40 4.92 -5.43 -1.54
N HIS A 41 6.02 -5.32 -0.78
CA HIS A 41 7.12 -4.41 -1.10
C HIS A 41 8.29 -5.23 -1.63
N THR A 42 8.64 -4.98 -2.88
CA THR A 42 9.87 -5.52 -3.45
C THR A 42 10.98 -4.51 -3.22
N VAL A 43 11.97 -4.89 -2.45
CA VAL A 43 13.15 -4.09 -2.15
C VAL A 43 14.36 -4.78 -2.75
N VAL A 44 15.23 -4.01 -3.40
CA VAL A 44 16.51 -4.52 -3.94
C VAL A 44 17.63 -3.91 -3.10
N ASN A 45 18.26 -4.72 -2.27
CA ASN A 45 19.40 -4.31 -1.45
C ASN A 45 20.64 -5.13 -1.80
N ASN A 46 21.75 -4.46 -2.13
CA ASN A 46 23.00 -5.09 -2.55
C ASN A 46 22.84 -6.12 -3.68
N GLY A 47 21.98 -5.84 -4.66
CA GLY A 47 21.70 -6.72 -5.80
C GLY A 47 20.81 -7.93 -5.48
N VAL A 48 20.37 -8.07 -4.22
CA VAL A 48 19.46 -9.13 -3.78
C VAL A 48 18.04 -8.57 -3.68
N THR A 49 17.09 -9.29 -4.27
CA THR A 49 15.66 -8.93 -4.21
C THR A 49 14.99 -9.55 -3.00
N TYR A 50 14.33 -8.73 -2.20
CA TYR A 50 13.51 -9.13 -1.05
C TYR A 50 12.05 -8.81 -1.35
N LYS A 51 11.18 -9.78 -1.10
CA LYS A 51 9.72 -9.61 -1.19
C LYS A 51 9.15 -9.65 0.22
N LEU A 52 8.90 -8.48 0.79
CA LEU A 52 8.34 -8.32 2.12
C LEU A 52 6.85 -8.05 2.04
N HIS A 53 6.05 -8.70 2.86
CA HIS A 53 4.59 -8.53 2.92
C HIS A 53 4.13 -7.88 4.21
N LEU A 54 4.61 -8.37 5.36
CA LEU A 54 4.25 -7.87 6.70
C LEU A 54 5.39 -7.11 7.36
N ILE A 55 6.63 -7.59 7.19
CA ILE A 55 7.80 -7.03 7.84
C ILE A 55 8.19 -5.69 7.18
N PRO A 56 8.45 -4.62 7.98
CA PRO A 56 8.89 -3.33 7.46
C PRO A 56 10.19 -3.41 6.68
N SER A 57 10.33 -2.62 5.63
CA SER A 57 11.53 -2.60 4.78
C SER A 57 12.82 -2.24 5.51
N GLY A 58 12.71 -1.53 6.64
CA GLY A 58 13.83 -1.21 7.53
C GLY A 58 14.59 -2.41 8.08
N ILE A 59 14.02 -3.62 8.05
CA ILE A 59 14.65 -4.85 8.54
C ILE A 59 15.96 -5.18 7.81
N LEU A 60 16.15 -4.64 6.61
CA LEU A 60 17.38 -4.82 5.83
C LEU A 60 18.55 -3.98 6.35
N TYR A 61 18.31 -3.09 7.33
CA TYR A 61 19.30 -2.22 7.96
C TYR A 61 19.45 -2.62 9.43
N PRO A 62 20.64 -3.13 9.87
CA PRO A 62 20.81 -3.80 11.17
C PRO A 62 20.43 -2.97 12.39
N ASP A 63 20.63 -1.66 12.32
CA ASP A 63 20.40 -0.75 13.45
C ASP A 63 18.99 -0.13 13.46
N THR A 64 18.17 -0.44 12.46
CA THR A 64 16.81 0.10 12.33
C THR A 64 15.82 -0.68 13.19
N LEU A 65 15.10 0.00 14.05
CA LEU A 65 13.97 -0.56 14.79
C LEU A 65 12.76 -0.69 13.84
N CYS A 66 12.25 -1.90 13.67
CA CYS A 66 11.12 -2.21 12.80
C CYS A 66 9.86 -2.47 13.63
N LEU A 67 8.83 -1.69 13.41
CA LEU A 67 7.60 -1.74 14.19
C LEU A 67 6.38 -2.06 13.31
N ILE A 68 5.52 -2.95 13.81
CA ILE A 68 4.24 -3.28 13.17
C ILE A 68 3.12 -2.85 14.10
N GLY A 69 2.40 -1.81 13.71
CA GLY A 69 1.39 -1.16 14.54
C GLY A 69 0.06 -1.93 14.63
N ALA A 70 -0.78 -1.49 15.56
CA ALA A 70 -2.11 -2.05 15.87
C ALA A 70 -3.10 -2.06 14.69
N GLY A 71 -2.84 -1.24 13.66
CA GLY A 71 -3.67 -1.17 12.46
C GLY A 71 -3.40 -2.28 11.44
N VAL A 72 -2.29 -3.01 11.57
CA VAL A 72 -1.95 -4.13 10.68
C VAL A 72 -2.72 -5.39 11.11
N VAL A 73 -3.12 -6.22 10.14
CA VAL A 73 -3.66 -7.55 10.40
C VAL A 73 -2.58 -8.59 10.06
N ILE A 74 -2.26 -9.43 11.03
CA ILE A 74 -1.12 -10.36 10.98
C ILE A 74 -1.60 -11.76 10.62
N ASP A 75 -1.09 -12.29 9.52
CA ASP A 75 -1.16 -13.72 9.21
C ASP A 75 0.08 -14.39 9.84
N PRO A 76 -0.10 -15.17 10.94
CA PRO A 76 1.04 -15.75 11.67
C PRO A 76 1.89 -16.67 10.82
N LYS A 77 1.25 -17.48 9.98
CA LYS A 77 1.96 -18.42 9.09
C LYS A 77 2.84 -17.66 8.11
N ASN A 78 2.27 -16.71 7.40
CA ASN A 78 3.02 -15.91 6.42
C ASN A 78 4.13 -15.08 7.08
N PHE A 79 3.89 -14.57 8.29
CA PHE A 79 4.90 -13.85 9.06
C PHE A 79 6.09 -14.74 9.44
N LEU A 80 5.85 -15.97 9.88
CA LEU A 80 6.90 -16.93 10.19
C LEU A 80 7.69 -17.35 8.95
N GLU A 81 7.03 -17.49 7.79
CA GLU A 81 7.69 -17.74 6.51
C GLU A 81 8.63 -16.58 6.12
N GLU A 82 8.21 -15.32 6.34
CA GLU A 82 9.08 -14.14 6.13
C GLU A 82 10.28 -14.13 7.09
N LEU A 83 10.07 -14.49 8.36
CA LEU A 83 11.17 -14.59 9.35
C LEU A 83 12.20 -15.63 8.93
N GLU A 84 11.77 -16.81 8.48
CA GLU A 84 12.69 -17.86 8.05
C GLU A 84 13.47 -17.44 6.79
N MET A 85 12.81 -16.83 5.82
CA MET A 85 13.47 -16.26 4.63
C MET A 85 14.55 -15.24 5.00
N LEU A 86 14.31 -14.38 6.00
CA LEU A 86 15.30 -13.41 6.48
C LEU A 86 16.46 -14.08 7.20
N LYS A 87 16.18 -15.07 8.02
CA LYS A 87 17.18 -15.86 8.75
C LYS A 87 18.10 -16.63 7.80
N GLU A 88 17.56 -17.28 6.76
CA GLU A 88 18.33 -17.95 5.71
C GLU A 88 19.31 -16.99 5.00
N ARG A 89 18.98 -15.70 4.99
CA ARG A 89 19.81 -14.63 4.40
C ARG A 89 20.67 -13.90 5.42
N ASN A 90 20.79 -14.43 6.65
CA ASN A 90 21.55 -13.86 7.75
C ASN A 90 21.12 -12.43 8.14
N ILE A 91 19.83 -12.10 7.98
CA ILE A 91 19.26 -10.81 8.42
C ILE A 91 18.72 -10.99 9.84
N SER A 92 19.19 -10.15 10.77
CA SER A 92 18.73 -10.15 12.15
C SER A 92 17.33 -9.59 12.27
N THR A 93 16.48 -10.24 13.06
CA THR A 93 15.11 -9.79 13.36
C THR A 93 14.93 -9.37 14.82
N GLN A 94 16.03 -9.19 15.58
CA GLN A 94 15.98 -8.82 17.01
C GLN A 94 15.35 -7.44 17.25
N ASN A 95 15.44 -6.52 16.27
CA ASN A 95 14.88 -5.18 16.31
C ASN A 95 13.45 -5.10 15.73
N LEU A 96 12.76 -6.24 15.59
CA LEU A 96 11.40 -6.30 15.07
C LEU A 96 10.39 -6.43 16.21
N LYS A 97 9.35 -5.59 16.22
CA LYS A 97 8.27 -5.63 17.21
C LYS A 97 6.90 -5.53 16.57
N ILE A 98 5.93 -6.24 17.15
CA ILE A 98 4.52 -6.29 16.75
C ILE A 98 3.66 -5.79 17.89
N ASP A 99 2.72 -4.90 17.60
CA ASP A 99 1.78 -4.38 18.59
C ASP A 99 0.84 -5.48 19.12
N PRO A 100 0.67 -5.64 20.44
CA PRO A 100 -0.24 -6.61 21.02
C PRO A 100 -1.72 -6.41 20.60
N ARG A 101 -2.08 -5.21 20.14
CA ARG A 101 -3.44 -4.86 19.67
C ARG A 101 -3.66 -5.21 18.19
N ALA A 102 -2.63 -5.56 17.41
CA ALA A 102 -2.77 -6.00 16.03
C ALA A 102 -3.64 -7.25 15.95
N HIS A 103 -4.54 -7.31 14.96
CA HIS A 103 -5.46 -8.43 14.80
C HIS A 103 -4.82 -9.59 14.02
N VAL A 104 -5.25 -10.79 14.34
CA VAL A 104 -4.75 -12.05 13.76
C VAL A 104 -5.66 -12.49 12.63
N VAL A 105 -5.08 -12.77 11.46
CA VAL A 105 -5.77 -13.44 10.37
C VAL A 105 -5.87 -14.91 10.71
N MET A 106 -7.11 -15.42 10.82
CA MET A 106 -7.40 -16.80 11.13
C MET A 106 -7.84 -17.56 9.87
N PRO A 107 -7.73 -18.90 9.82
CA PRO A 107 -8.13 -19.69 8.64
C PRO A 107 -9.57 -19.44 8.18
N TRP A 108 -10.50 -19.21 9.08
CA TRP A 108 -11.87 -18.89 8.71
C TRP A 108 -12.01 -17.54 7.99
N HIS A 109 -11.10 -16.58 8.21
CA HIS A 109 -11.09 -15.33 7.45
C HIS A 109 -10.75 -15.57 5.99
N ILE A 110 -9.76 -16.42 5.72
CA ILE A 110 -9.33 -16.79 4.36
C ILE A 110 -10.46 -17.51 3.62
N VAL A 111 -11.11 -18.47 4.28
CA VAL A 111 -12.25 -19.20 3.73
C VAL A 111 -13.42 -18.27 3.44
N LEU A 112 -13.78 -17.40 4.39
CA LEU A 112 -14.87 -16.43 4.22
C LEU A 112 -14.58 -15.41 3.11
N ASP A 113 -13.33 -14.97 2.93
CA ASP A 113 -12.94 -14.08 1.84
C ASP A 113 -13.21 -14.73 0.48
N GLY A 114 -12.82 -16.02 0.32
CA GLY A 114 -13.11 -16.79 -0.89
C GLY A 114 -14.60 -16.99 -1.15
N LEU A 115 -15.33 -17.50 -0.15
CA LEU A 115 -16.77 -17.79 -0.25
C LEU A 115 -17.60 -16.54 -0.52
N SER A 116 -17.27 -15.42 0.11
CA SER A 116 -18.00 -14.17 -0.13
C SER A 116 -17.80 -13.63 -1.56
N GLU A 117 -16.63 -13.79 -2.14
CA GLU A 117 -16.38 -13.44 -3.56
C GLU A 117 -17.19 -14.35 -4.51
N GLU A 118 -17.22 -15.65 -4.24
CA GLU A 118 -18.01 -16.61 -5.02
C GLU A 118 -19.52 -16.32 -4.91
N PHE A 119 -19.99 -15.99 -3.73
CA PHE A 119 -21.40 -15.64 -3.50
C PHE A 119 -21.83 -14.37 -4.21
N ARG A 120 -20.95 -13.38 -4.35
CA ARG A 120 -21.19 -12.15 -5.10
C ARG A 120 -21.27 -12.37 -6.62
N GLY A 121 -20.69 -13.43 -7.14
CA GLY A 121 -20.70 -13.73 -8.58
C GLY A 121 -20.15 -12.58 -9.41
N ASN A 122 -20.97 -12.00 -10.31
CA ASN A 122 -20.56 -10.90 -11.18
C ASN A 122 -20.28 -9.57 -10.46
N SER A 123 -20.73 -9.45 -9.21
CA SER A 123 -20.52 -8.28 -8.35
C SER A 123 -19.31 -8.47 -7.40
N ASP A 124 -18.41 -9.40 -7.73
CA ASP A 124 -17.18 -9.62 -6.96
C ASP A 124 -16.28 -8.38 -6.97
N ILE A 125 -15.57 -8.16 -5.87
CA ILE A 125 -14.65 -7.01 -5.69
C ILE A 125 -13.29 -7.32 -6.32
N GLY A 126 -12.92 -8.58 -6.43
CA GLY A 126 -11.61 -9.04 -6.88
C GLY A 126 -10.60 -9.02 -5.75
N THR A 127 -10.95 -9.56 -4.58
CA THR A 127 -10.07 -9.62 -3.42
C THR A 127 -8.83 -10.49 -3.65
N THR A 128 -7.85 -10.36 -2.78
CA THR A 128 -6.64 -11.19 -2.80
C THR A 128 -6.87 -12.59 -2.21
N LYS A 129 -8.05 -12.87 -1.66
CA LYS A 129 -8.42 -14.10 -0.96
C LYS A 129 -7.46 -14.46 0.19
N ARG A 130 -6.95 -13.44 0.89
CA ARG A 130 -6.03 -13.58 2.04
C ARG A 130 -6.70 -13.30 3.38
N GLY A 131 -8.01 -13.17 3.42
CA GLY A 131 -8.78 -12.96 4.64
C GLY A 131 -8.67 -11.57 5.26
N ILE A 132 -8.12 -10.59 4.54
CA ILE A 132 -7.87 -9.25 5.08
C ILE A 132 -9.18 -8.54 5.42
N GLY A 133 -10.14 -8.50 4.49
CA GLY A 133 -11.45 -7.91 4.70
C GLY A 133 -12.20 -8.52 5.89
N PRO A 134 -12.39 -9.85 5.93
CA PRO A 134 -13.02 -10.54 7.06
C PRO A 134 -12.32 -10.30 8.40
N THR A 135 -10.99 -10.16 8.44
CA THR A 135 -10.28 -9.83 9.69
C THR A 135 -10.60 -8.42 10.17
N TYR A 136 -10.65 -7.43 9.27
CA TYR A 136 -11.10 -6.08 9.63
C TYR A 136 -12.58 -6.05 10.03
N MET A 137 -13.46 -6.86 9.40
CA MET A 137 -14.85 -7.01 9.87
C MET A 137 -14.90 -7.44 11.32
N ASP A 138 -14.18 -8.49 11.70
CA ASP A 138 -14.12 -8.98 13.06
C ASP A 138 -13.55 -7.95 14.05
N LYS A 139 -12.58 -7.16 13.62
CA LYS A 139 -12.05 -6.03 14.41
C LYS A 139 -13.16 -5.02 14.75
N TYR A 140 -13.96 -4.60 13.78
CA TYR A 140 -15.03 -3.62 13.98
C TYR A 140 -16.28 -4.22 14.63
N GLU A 141 -16.55 -5.51 14.42
CA GLU A 141 -17.55 -6.29 15.16
C GLU A 141 -17.14 -6.54 16.62
N ARG A 142 -15.86 -6.34 16.95
CA ARG A 142 -15.25 -6.51 18.27
C ARG A 142 -15.22 -7.97 18.75
N CYS A 143 -15.15 -8.91 17.82
CA CYS A 143 -14.97 -10.34 18.08
C CYS A 143 -13.62 -10.88 17.59
N GLY A 144 -12.79 -10.02 16.95
CA GLY A 144 -11.49 -10.38 16.39
C GLY A 144 -10.48 -10.77 17.47
N LEU A 145 -9.59 -11.69 17.10
CA LEU A 145 -8.47 -12.12 17.92
C LEU A 145 -7.27 -11.19 17.71
N ARG A 146 -6.59 -10.83 18.78
CA ARG A 146 -5.42 -9.96 18.77
C ARG A 146 -4.12 -10.73 19.01
N MET A 147 -2.99 -10.14 18.70
CA MET A 147 -1.67 -10.71 19.00
C MET A 147 -1.51 -10.97 20.50
N TYR A 148 -2.07 -10.10 21.37
CA TYR A 148 -2.12 -10.35 22.80
C TYR A 148 -2.83 -11.65 23.16
N ASP A 149 -3.96 -11.93 22.53
CA ASP A 149 -4.70 -13.17 22.78
C ASP A 149 -3.88 -14.38 22.32
N LEU A 150 -3.30 -14.30 21.11
CA LEU A 150 -2.55 -15.39 20.49
C LEU A 150 -1.35 -15.86 21.34
N ILE A 151 -0.63 -14.91 21.97
CA ILE A 151 0.55 -15.24 22.80
C ILE A 151 0.18 -15.70 24.22
N HIS A 152 -1.11 -15.74 24.58
CA HIS A 152 -1.62 -16.22 25.85
C HIS A 152 -2.54 -17.44 25.59
N PRO A 153 -2.02 -18.69 25.62
CA PRO A 153 -2.71 -19.88 25.13
C PRO A 153 -4.12 -20.12 25.68
N GLU A 154 -4.33 -19.87 26.97
CA GLU A 154 -5.65 -20.09 27.59
C GLU A 154 -6.68 -19.07 27.11
N ILE A 155 -6.29 -17.78 26.97
CA ILE A 155 -7.13 -16.73 26.44
C ILE A 155 -7.45 -17.01 24.97
N PHE A 156 -6.43 -17.40 24.22
CA PHE A 156 -6.56 -17.71 22.80
C PHE A 156 -7.53 -18.86 22.58
N LYS A 157 -7.37 -19.97 23.29
CA LYS A 157 -8.20 -21.16 23.19
C LYS A 157 -9.68 -20.84 23.42
N GLU A 158 -10.00 -20.10 24.48
CA GLU A 158 -11.37 -19.72 24.84
C GLU A 158 -12.02 -18.87 23.72
N LYS A 159 -11.32 -17.78 23.31
CA LYS A 159 -11.83 -16.85 22.30
C LYS A 159 -11.93 -17.49 20.93
N ALA A 160 -10.89 -18.23 20.50
CA ALA A 160 -10.86 -18.89 19.20
C ALA A 160 -11.94 -19.97 19.09
N ALA A 161 -12.19 -20.75 20.15
CA ALA A 161 -13.27 -21.73 20.17
C ALA A 161 -14.66 -21.07 20.04
N SER A 162 -14.88 -19.94 20.70
CA SER A 162 -16.16 -19.21 20.61
C SER A 162 -16.35 -18.59 19.23
N THR A 163 -15.37 -17.82 18.75
CA THR A 163 -15.44 -17.13 17.44
C THR A 163 -15.46 -18.15 16.30
N GLY A 164 -14.63 -19.19 16.36
CA GLY A 164 -14.56 -20.23 15.33
C GLY A 164 -15.88 -20.99 15.15
N ARG A 165 -16.57 -21.31 16.24
CA ARG A 165 -17.93 -21.93 16.14
C ARG A 165 -18.92 -21.03 15.42
N LEU A 166 -18.91 -19.71 15.69
CA LEU A 166 -19.77 -18.77 14.98
C LEU A 166 -19.41 -18.70 13.51
N LYS A 167 -18.10 -18.61 13.19
CA LYS A 167 -17.64 -18.54 11.80
C LYS A 167 -17.95 -19.81 11.02
N ASN A 168 -17.83 -21.00 11.65
CA ASN A 168 -18.26 -22.24 11.02
C ASN A 168 -19.74 -22.22 10.64
N LYS A 169 -20.63 -21.72 11.52
CA LYS A 169 -22.03 -21.55 11.17
C LYS A 169 -22.25 -20.65 9.97
N ILE A 170 -21.52 -19.53 9.89
CA ILE A 170 -21.61 -18.64 8.73
C ILE A 170 -21.11 -19.34 7.47
N ILE A 171 -20.00 -20.06 7.56
CA ILE A 171 -19.44 -20.83 6.44
C ILE A 171 -20.44 -21.87 5.93
N THR A 172 -21.02 -22.66 6.82
CA THR A 172 -21.93 -23.76 6.43
C THR A 172 -23.34 -23.28 6.09
N ASP A 173 -23.97 -22.49 6.98
CA ASP A 173 -25.39 -22.19 6.90
C ASP A 173 -25.69 -21.03 5.91
N VAL A 174 -24.72 -20.11 5.70
CA VAL A 174 -24.89 -18.97 4.80
C VAL A 174 -24.24 -19.22 3.44
N TYR A 175 -23.02 -19.74 3.43
CA TYR A 175 -22.25 -19.89 2.20
C TYR A 175 -22.22 -21.33 1.66
N GLY A 176 -22.72 -22.33 2.42
CA GLY A 176 -22.69 -23.74 1.98
C GLY A 176 -21.28 -24.34 1.90
N GLY A 177 -20.32 -23.74 2.60
CA GLY A 177 -18.94 -24.21 2.64
C GLY A 177 -18.72 -25.35 3.62
N GLU A 178 -17.52 -25.90 3.65
CA GLU A 178 -17.14 -27.00 4.54
C GLU A 178 -16.77 -26.50 5.94
N THR A 179 -17.14 -27.28 6.97
CA THR A 179 -16.78 -26.99 8.37
C THR A 179 -15.28 -27.08 8.61
N LEU A 180 -14.70 -26.07 9.27
CA LEU A 180 -13.31 -26.09 9.71
C LEU A 180 -13.15 -26.82 11.04
N ASP A 181 -12.06 -27.55 11.20
CA ASP A 181 -11.66 -28.15 12.47
C ASP A 181 -11.05 -27.07 13.39
N ILE A 182 -11.87 -26.54 14.30
CA ILE A 182 -11.49 -25.45 15.20
C ILE A 182 -10.41 -25.91 16.20
N ASP A 183 -10.45 -27.15 16.66
CA ASP A 183 -9.48 -27.68 17.64
C ASP A 183 -8.11 -27.82 16.99
N ALA A 184 -8.04 -28.28 15.74
CA ALA A 184 -6.79 -28.32 14.97
C ALA A 184 -6.24 -26.91 14.75
N ILE A 185 -7.09 -25.92 14.39
CA ILE A 185 -6.69 -24.51 14.22
C ILE A 185 -6.14 -23.95 15.55
N ILE A 186 -6.80 -24.19 16.67
CA ILE A 186 -6.34 -23.73 17.98
C ILE A 186 -4.97 -24.34 18.31
N SER A 187 -4.77 -25.63 18.06
CA SER A 187 -3.50 -26.30 18.29
C SER A 187 -2.37 -25.67 17.48
N GLU A 188 -2.57 -25.51 16.17
CA GLU A 188 -1.57 -24.94 15.26
C GLU A 188 -1.24 -23.49 15.63
N TYR A 189 -2.26 -22.64 15.85
CA TYR A 189 -2.06 -21.22 16.14
C TYR A 189 -1.48 -20.97 17.53
N THR A 190 -1.68 -21.90 18.47
CA THR A 190 -1.00 -21.87 19.78
C THR A 190 0.52 -21.98 19.61
N GLU A 191 0.98 -22.83 18.70
CA GLU A 191 2.42 -22.93 18.41
C GLU A 191 2.94 -21.66 17.71
N TYR A 192 2.17 -21.07 16.80
CA TYR A 192 2.51 -19.77 16.22
C TYR A 192 2.60 -18.67 17.29
N GLY A 193 1.68 -18.67 18.25
CA GLY A 193 1.71 -17.74 19.38
C GLY A 193 2.99 -17.82 20.20
N LYS A 194 3.45 -19.04 20.50
CA LYS A 194 4.73 -19.27 21.21
C LYS A 194 5.92 -18.72 20.41
N ALA A 195 5.94 -18.97 19.09
CA ALA A 195 7.02 -18.50 18.22
C ALA A 195 7.03 -16.97 18.09
N LEU A 196 5.87 -16.32 18.10
CA LEU A 196 5.72 -14.88 17.91
C LEU A 196 5.82 -14.08 19.21
N ALA A 197 5.67 -14.68 20.39
CA ALA A 197 5.71 -14.02 21.68
C ALA A 197 6.93 -13.12 21.90
N PRO A 198 8.17 -13.47 21.48
CA PRO A 198 9.36 -12.61 21.64
C PRO A 198 9.29 -11.29 20.85
N PHE A 199 8.45 -11.23 19.83
CA PHE A 199 8.30 -10.05 18.98
C PHE A 199 7.20 -9.08 19.48
N VAL A 200 6.35 -9.49 20.43
CA VAL A 200 5.21 -8.67 20.87
C VAL A 200 5.65 -7.66 21.92
N ASP A 201 5.38 -6.36 21.63
CA ASP A 201 5.70 -5.24 22.52
C ASP A 201 4.76 -4.06 22.23
N ASP A 202 4.63 -3.09 23.13
CA ASP A 202 3.78 -1.91 22.92
C ASP A 202 4.42 -0.95 21.91
N VAL A 203 4.08 -1.15 20.63
CA VAL A 203 4.59 -0.38 19.50
C VAL A 203 4.25 1.11 19.63
N SER A 204 3.11 1.47 20.22
CA SER A 204 2.74 2.87 20.38
C SER A 204 3.68 3.60 21.35
N VAL A 205 4.09 2.93 22.43
CA VAL A 205 5.08 3.46 23.36
C VAL A 205 6.46 3.54 22.72
N LEU A 206 6.90 2.47 22.05
CA LEU A 206 8.21 2.45 21.37
C LEU A 206 8.34 3.55 20.31
N ALA A 207 7.30 3.76 19.50
CA ALA A 207 7.28 4.82 18.50
C ALA A 207 7.26 6.21 19.13
N PHE A 208 6.49 6.40 20.22
CA PHE A 208 6.46 7.65 20.97
C PHE A 208 7.81 7.99 21.62
N ASP A 209 8.45 7.01 22.26
CA ASP A 209 9.76 7.20 22.89
C ASP A 209 10.84 7.51 21.86
N ALA A 210 10.80 6.85 20.69
CA ALA A 210 11.68 7.17 19.57
C ALA A 210 11.48 8.61 19.09
N TYR A 211 10.23 9.06 18.95
CA TYR A 211 9.92 10.46 18.60
C TYR A 211 10.45 11.45 19.64
N LYS A 212 10.24 11.18 20.92
CA LYS A 212 10.73 12.03 22.02
C LYS A 212 12.26 12.08 22.08
N ALA A 213 12.92 10.99 21.69
CA ALA A 213 14.38 10.93 21.56
C ALA A 213 14.93 11.64 20.31
N GLY A 214 14.05 12.19 19.46
CA GLY A 214 14.44 12.90 18.23
C GLY A 214 14.92 11.98 17.11
N LYS A 215 14.57 10.69 17.17
CA LYS A 215 14.95 9.71 16.15
C LYS A 215 14.23 9.96 14.83
N ASN A 216 14.88 9.59 13.74
CA ASN A 216 14.33 9.66 12.41
C ASN A 216 13.36 8.49 12.20
N ILE A 217 12.05 8.75 12.14
CA ILE A 217 10.99 7.76 12.02
C ILE A 217 10.38 7.83 10.62
N MET A 218 10.26 6.68 9.95
CA MET A 218 9.54 6.56 8.69
C MET A 218 8.32 5.65 8.87
N PHE A 219 7.14 6.17 8.53
CA PHE A 219 5.92 5.38 8.44
C PHE A 219 5.73 4.89 6.99
N GLU A 220 5.83 3.59 6.82
CA GLU A 220 5.74 2.90 5.54
C GLU A 220 4.29 2.55 5.22
N GLY A 221 3.67 3.28 4.27
CA GLY A 221 2.32 3.02 3.81
C GLY A 221 2.24 1.82 2.87
N ALA A 222 1.21 1.02 3.02
CA ALA A 222 0.82 -0.03 2.08
C ALA A 222 -0.35 0.45 1.22
N GLN A 223 -0.56 -0.18 0.05
CA GLN A 223 -1.58 0.20 -0.93
C GLN A 223 -1.46 1.67 -1.38
N ALA A 224 -2.60 2.38 -1.55
CA ALA A 224 -2.62 3.78 -1.99
C ALA A 224 -3.93 4.48 -1.66
N THR A 225 -3.96 5.81 -1.79
CA THR A 225 -5.10 6.67 -1.45
C THR A 225 -6.41 6.25 -2.11
N LEU A 226 -6.40 5.91 -3.41
CA LEU A 226 -7.62 5.51 -4.13
C LEU A 226 -8.12 4.11 -3.75
N LEU A 227 -7.36 3.38 -2.91
CA LEU A 227 -7.76 2.11 -2.31
C LEU A 227 -8.19 2.26 -0.84
N ASP A 228 -8.27 3.47 -0.30
CA ASP A 228 -8.76 3.73 1.05
C ASP A 228 -10.25 3.39 1.16
N ILE A 229 -10.64 2.79 2.30
CA ILE A 229 -12.02 2.33 2.53
C ILE A 229 -13.04 3.45 2.48
N ASP A 230 -12.67 4.67 2.91
CA ASP A 230 -13.57 5.82 2.96
C ASP A 230 -13.37 6.80 1.80
N TYR A 231 -12.11 7.05 1.41
CA TYR A 231 -11.75 8.08 0.42
C TYR A 231 -11.31 7.53 -0.94
N GLY A 232 -11.32 6.20 -1.09
CA GLY A 232 -11.01 5.51 -2.35
C GLY A 232 -12.25 5.28 -3.23
N THR A 233 -12.05 4.44 -4.25
CA THR A 233 -13.10 4.06 -5.21
C THR A 233 -13.94 2.88 -4.69
N TYR A 234 -14.61 3.07 -3.55
CA TYR A 234 -15.49 2.07 -2.95
C TYR A 234 -16.55 1.57 -3.96
N PRO A 235 -16.82 0.24 -4.09
CA PRO A 235 -16.33 -0.85 -3.24
C PRO A 235 -14.98 -1.45 -3.67
N TYR A 236 -14.34 -0.97 -4.73
CA TYR A 236 -13.07 -1.50 -5.25
C TYR A 236 -11.87 -0.91 -4.50
N VAL A 237 -11.77 -1.23 -3.21
CA VAL A 237 -10.82 -0.69 -2.23
C VAL A 237 -10.27 -1.79 -1.32
N THR A 238 -9.28 -1.47 -0.49
CA THR A 238 -8.89 -2.32 0.64
C THR A 238 -9.74 -2.02 1.87
N SER A 239 -9.80 -2.93 2.83
CA SER A 239 -10.57 -2.75 4.08
C SER A 239 -9.80 -1.98 5.16
N SER A 240 -8.83 -1.17 4.78
CA SER A 240 -7.99 -0.39 5.69
C SER A 240 -7.86 1.05 5.23
N HIS A 241 -7.12 1.88 5.99
CA HIS A 241 -6.87 3.29 5.68
C HIS A 241 -5.42 3.51 5.20
N PRO A 242 -5.14 3.40 3.87
CA PRO A 242 -3.86 3.79 3.29
C PRO A 242 -3.54 5.29 3.33
N VAL A 243 -4.52 6.14 3.61
CA VAL A 243 -4.33 7.59 3.76
C VAL A 243 -3.49 7.92 5.00
N SER A 244 -2.84 9.09 5.00
CA SER A 244 -1.92 9.51 6.07
C SER A 244 -2.55 9.48 7.47
N ALA A 245 -3.83 9.82 7.61
CA ALA A 245 -4.57 9.74 8.87
C ALA A 245 -4.62 8.31 9.43
N GLY A 246 -4.62 7.29 8.58
CA GLY A 246 -4.56 5.88 8.98
C GLY A 246 -3.27 5.50 9.71
N VAL A 247 -2.19 6.23 9.50
CA VAL A 247 -0.94 6.04 10.25
C VAL A 247 -1.14 6.35 11.73
N CYS A 248 -1.79 7.46 12.06
CA CYS A 248 -2.03 7.86 13.44
C CYS A 248 -2.88 6.82 14.18
N THR A 249 -3.98 6.36 13.58
CA THR A 249 -4.86 5.34 14.19
C THR A 249 -4.22 3.97 14.26
N GLY A 250 -3.40 3.64 13.25
CA GLY A 250 -2.75 2.32 13.15
C GLY A 250 -1.51 2.15 14.04
N THR A 251 -0.93 3.24 14.54
CA THR A 251 0.30 3.20 15.35
C THR A 251 0.12 3.79 16.75
N GLY A 252 -0.96 4.55 16.98
CA GLY A 252 -1.15 5.28 18.24
C GLY A 252 -0.34 6.57 18.34
N ILE A 253 0.32 7.01 17.27
CA ILE A 253 1.03 8.29 17.20
C ILE A 253 0.03 9.43 16.98
N GLY A 254 0.16 10.50 17.76
CA GLY A 254 -0.68 11.69 17.59
C GLY A 254 -0.36 12.46 16.28
N PRO A 255 -1.34 13.09 15.60
CA PRO A 255 -1.11 13.75 14.30
C PRO A 255 -0.09 14.90 14.36
N LYS A 256 0.12 15.54 15.50
CA LYS A 256 1.15 16.58 15.68
C LYS A 256 2.59 16.03 15.74
N MET A 257 2.74 14.70 15.73
CA MET A 257 4.05 14.05 15.71
C MET A 257 4.45 13.63 14.29
N ILE A 258 3.73 14.09 13.28
CA ILE A 258 4.05 13.89 11.86
C ILE A 258 4.59 15.21 11.32
N ASP A 259 5.84 15.19 10.86
CA ASP A 259 6.53 16.39 10.35
C ASP A 259 6.45 16.51 8.84
N ARG A 260 6.34 15.38 8.12
CA ARG A 260 6.35 15.38 6.65
C ARG A 260 5.54 14.23 6.08
N ILE A 261 4.80 14.49 5.00
CA ILE A 261 4.03 13.49 4.27
C ILE A 261 4.43 13.51 2.81
N ILE A 262 5.00 12.39 2.32
CA ILE A 262 5.45 12.22 0.94
C ILE A 262 4.48 11.29 0.21
N GLY A 263 3.88 11.79 -0.86
CA GLY A 263 3.04 10.99 -1.76
C GLY A 263 3.86 10.43 -2.91
N VAL A 264 3.81 9.12 -3.13
CA VAL A 264 4.45 8.48 -4.28
C VAL A 264 3.45 8.36 -5.42
N ALA A 265 3.79 8.91 -6.58
CA ALA A 265 3.01 8.86 -7.80
C ALA A 265 3.82 8.26 -8.94
N LYS A 266 3.18 7.65 -9.93
CA LYS A 266 3.79 7.40 -11.25
C LYS A 266 3.54 8.59 -12.18
N ALA A 267 4.43 8.79 -13.13
CA ALA A 267 4.25 9.76 -14.22
C ALA A 267 3.13 9.36 -15.22
N TYR A 268 2.46 8.26 -14.97
CA TYR A 268 1.24 7.76 -15.63
C TYR A 268 0.39 7.04 -14.60
N THR A 269 -0.74 6.46 -15.00
CA THR A 269 -1.61 5.76 -14.04
C THR A 269 -1.67 4.28 -14.36
N THR A 270 -1.72 3.43 -13.33
CA THR A 270 -2.00 2.00 -13.46
C THR A 270 -3.04 1.56 -12.46
N ARG A 271 -3.79 0.53 -12.82
CA ARG A 271 -4.74 -0.12 -11.91
C ARG A 271 -4.71 -1.63 -12.09
N VAL A 272 -4.79 -2.35 -10.97
CA VAL A 272 -5.00 -3.79 -10.93
C VAL A 272 -6.45 -4.06 -10.57
N GLY A 273 -7.05 -5.07 -11.21
CA GLY A 273 -8.41 -5.50 -10.89
C GLY A 273 -9.52 -4.60 -11.44
N LYS A 274 -10.70 -4.76 -10.84
CA LYS A 274 -11.94 -4.10 -11.26
C LYS A 274 -12.02 -2.66 -10.76
N GLY A 275 -13.03 -1.95 -11.24
CA GLY A 275 -13.37 -0.59 -10.84
C GLY A 275 -13.01 0.47 -11.87
N PRO A 276 -13.39 1.73 -11.62
CA PRO A 276 -13.27 2.81 -12.58
C PRO A 276 -11.80 3.18 -12.86
N PHE A 277 -11.55 3.58 -14.10
CA PHE A 277 -10.26 4.08 -14.53
C PHE A 277 -10.46 5.09 -15.67
N PRO A 278 -10.78 6.35 -15.35
CA PRO A 278 -11.18 7.34 -16.36
C PRO A 278 -10.14 7.59 -17.47
N THR A 279 -8.85 7.50 -17.12
CA THR A 279 -7.75 7.76 -18.07
C THR A 279 -7.20 6.49 -18.71
N GLU A 280 -7.89 5.35 -18.61
CA GLU A 280 -7.45 4.08 -19.17
C GLU A 280 -7.22 4.14 -20.69
N LEU A 281 -6.16 3.53 -21.15
CA LEU A 281 -5.78 3.43 -22.55
C LEU A 281 -5.88 1.98 -23.02
N ASN A 282 -6.76 1.74 -23.97
CA ASN A 282 -6.96 0.44 -24.63
C ASN A 282 -6.43 0.47 -26.08
N ASP A 283 -5.34 1.21 -26.30
CA ASP A 283 -4.70 1.45 -27.59
C ASP A 283 -3.20 1.12 -27.56
N GLU A 284 -2.52 1.35 -28.67
CA GLU A 284 -1.07 1.12 -28.82
C GLU A 284 -0.25 1.92 -27.80
N THR A 285 -0.70 3.11 -27.42
CA THR A 285 -0.04 3.93 -26.40
C THR A 285 -0.11 3.26 -25.04
N GLY A 286 -1.27 2.71 -24.66
CA GLY A 286 -1.42 1.95 -23.43
C GLY A 286 -0.56 0.69 -23.40
N GLU A 287 -0.44 -0.01 -24.52
CA GLU A 287 0.46 -1.17 -24.63
C GLU A 287 1.94 -0.76 -24.53
N THR A 288 2.32 0.33 -25.15
CA THR A 288 3.69 0.86 -25.07
C THR A 288 4.06 1.19 -23.63
N ILE A 289 3.21 1.94 -22.91
CA ILE A 289 3.42 2.26 -21.50
C ILE A 289 3.53 0.97 -20.66
N ARG A 290 2.67 -0.03 -20.91
CA ARG A 290 2.69 -1.32 -20.20
C ARG A 290 4.01 -2.05 -20.40
N ASN A 291 4.45 -2.18 -21.64
CA ASN A 291 5.63 -2.96 -22.00
C ASN A 291 6.92 -2.26 -21.53
N VAL A 292 7.08 -0.97 -21.82
CA VAL A 292 8.25 -0.18 -21.41
C VAL A 292 8.30 -0.05 -19.88
N GLY A 293 7.17 0.21 -19.26
CA GLY A 293 7.05 0.33 -17.81
C GLY A 293 7.14 -1.00 -17.05
N GLY A 294 7.10 -2.15 -17.75
CA GLY A 294 7.09 -3.47 -17.10
C GLY A 294 5.85 -3.65 -16.23
N GLU A 295 4.69 -3.16 -16.69
CA GLU A 295 3.45 -3.14 -15.88
C GLU A 295 2.74 -4.49 -15.91
N PHE A 296 3.35 -5.45 -15.21
CA PHE A 296 2.84 -6.81 -14.99
C PHE A 296 2.84 -7.14 -13.50
N GLY A 297 1.89 -7.94 -13.06
CA GLY A 297 1.79 -8.37 -11.67
C GLY A 297 2.99 -9.22 -11.25
N THR A 298 3.66 -8.84 -10.18
CA THR A 298 4.91 -9.50 -9.71
C THR A 298 4.71 -10.99 -9.38
N THR A 299 3.52 -11.37 -8.92
CA THR A 299 3.20 -12.76 -8.54
C THR A 299 2.45 -13.50 -9.64
N THR A 300 1.53 -12.83 -10.34
CA THR A 300 0.62 -13.46 -11.29
C THR A 300 1.02 -13.29 -12.75
N GLY A 301 1.95 -12.39 -13.05
CA GLY A 301 2.31 -12.00 -14.41
C GLY A 301 1.16 -11.31 -15.19
N ARG A 302 0.01 -11.05 -14.57
CA ARG A 302 -1.12 -10.41 -15.24
C ARG A 302 -0.77 -8.99 -15.68
N PRO A 303 -1.14 -8.60 -16.93
CA PRO A 303 -0.96 -7.22 -17.37
C PRO A 303 -1.79 -6.26 -16.50
N ARG A 304 -1.17 -5.15 -16.09
CA ARG A 304 -1.88 -4.05 -15.45
C ARG A 304 -2.59 -3.20 -16.49
N ARG A 305 -3.71 -2.63 -16.12
CA ARG A 305 -4.39 -1.58 -16.87
C ARG A 305 -3.50 -0.33 -16.80
N THR A 306 -3.32 0.37 -17.90
CA THR A 306 -2.46 1.56 -18.03
C THR A 306 -3.25 2.72 -18.55
N GLY A 307 -2.90 3.94 -18.16
CA GLY A 307 -3.55 5.17 -18.59
C GLY A 307 -2.69 6.40 -18.39
N TRP A 308 -3.11 7.53 -18.96
CA TRP A 308 -2.43 8.80 -18.79
C TRP A 308 -2.41 9.25 -17.32
N PHE A 309 -1.48 10.15 -17.01
CA PHE A 309 -1.42 10.79 -15.69
C PHE A 309 -2.74 11.53 -15.40
N ASP A 310 -3.25 11.35 -14.20
CA ASP A 310 -4.52 11.91 -13.76
C ASP A 310 -4.30 12.90 -12.62
N ALA A 311 -4.34 14.19 -12.96
CA ALA A 311 -4.19 15.25 -11.97
C ALA A 311 -5.42 15.40 -11.05
N VAL A 312 -6.60 14.91 -11.46
CA VAL A 312 -7.81 14.93 -10.61
C VAL A 312 -7.62 14.03 -9.39
N ILE A 313 -7.15 12.77 -9.62
CA ILE A 313 -6.88 11.85 -8.50
C ILE A 313 -5.69 12.33 -7.67
N LEU A 314 -4.69 12.97 -8.29
CA LEU A 314 -3.54 13.43 -7.52
C LEU A 314 -3.88 14.65 -6.65
N ARG A 315 -4.70 15.61 -7.13
CA ARG A 315 -5.26 16.68 -6.29
C ARG A 315 -6.07 16.14 -5.12
N HIS A 316 -6.90 15.13 -5.37
CA HIS A 316 -7.63 14.44 -4.31
C HIS A 316 -6.67 13.87 -3.27
N SER A 317 -5.62 13.17 -3.71
CA SER A 317 -4.60 12.59 -2.84
C SER A 317 -3.82 13.65 -2.05
N VAL A 318 -3.43 14.75 -2.68
CA VAL A 318 -2.79 15.90 -2.01
C VAL A 318 -3.68 16.42 -0.88
N ARG A 319 -4.96 16.65 -1.16
CA ARG A 319 -5.92 17.20 -0.19
C ARG A 319 -6.21 16.24 0.97
N VAL A 320 -6.47 14.96 0.67
CA VAL A 320 -6.87 13.97 1.69
C VAL A 320 -5.73 13.63 2.63
N ASN A 321 -4.51 13.63 2.11
CA ASN A 321 -3.33 13.27 2.88
C ASN A 321 -2.58 14.47 3.47
N GLY A 322 -2.81 15.69 2.98
CA GLY A 322 -2.00 16.85 3.35
C GLY A 322 -0.54 16.69 2.91
N LEU A 323 -0.30 16.38 1.64
CA LEU A 323 1.05 16.11 1.14
C LEU A 323 1.93 17.35 1.19
N ASP A 324 3.16 17.17 1.68
CA ASP A 324 4.24 18.16 1.63
C ASP A 324 5.07 18.05 0.35
N GLY A 325 5.04 16.89 -0.31
CA GLY A 325 5.78 16.66 -1.54
C GLY A 325 5.39 15.37 -2.25
N ILE A 326 5.69 15.33 -3.54
CA ILE A 326 5.45 14.19 -4.43
C ILE A 326 6.77 13.56 -4.83
N ALA A 327 6.90 12.24 -4.69
CA ALA A 327 7.92 11.44 -5.33
C ALA A 327 7.35 10.90 -6.65
N LEU A 328 7.74 11.48 -7.77
CA LEU A 328 7.25 11.13 -9.11
C LEU A 328 8.13 10.06 -9.73
N ASN A 329 7.63 8.84 -9.77
CA ASN A 329 8.34 7.67 -10.30
C ASN A 329 8.04 7.40 -11.78
N LYS A 330 8.89 6.59 -12.42
CA LYS A 330 8.63 6.03 -13.75
C LYS A 330 8.53 7.10 -14.86
N LEU A 331 9.21 8.23 -14.71
CA LEU A 331 9.27 9.26 -15.75
C LEU A 331 9.97 8.72 -17.00
N ASP A 332 10.98 7.88 -16.82
CA ASP A 332 11.72 7.16 -17.88
C ASP A 332 10.80 6.34 -18.81
N THR A 333 9.71 5.81 -18.29
CA THR A 333 8.74 5.04 -19.10
C THR A 333 8.10 5.87 -20.22
N LEU A 334 8.00 7.19 -20.02
CA LEU A 334 7.39 8.11 -20.98
C LEU A 334 8.37 8.56 -22.06
N SER A 335 9.68 8.25 -21.96
CA SER A 335 10.65 8.51 -23.02
C SER A 335 10.27 7.66 -24.24
N SER A 336 10.24 8.17 -25.39
CA SER A 336 9.70 7.58 -26.63
C SER A 336 8.27 7.98 -27.02
N LEU A 337 7.57 8.70 -26.16
CA LEU A 337 6.26 9.24 -26.52
C LEU A 337 6.43 10.69 -26.98
N GLY A 338 6.10 10.97 -28.25
CA GLY A 338 6.24 12.31 -28.84
C GLY A 338 5.26 13.34 -28.28
N GLU A 339 4.12 12.89 -27.75
CA GLU A 339 3.10 13.67 -27.06
C GLU A 339 2.73 12.97 -25.76
N LEU A 340 2.62 13.73 -24.69
CA LEU A 340 2.13 13.28 -23.39
C LEU A 340 0.79 13.97 -23.09
N LYS A 341 -0.11 13.28 -22.37
CA LYS A 341 -1.37 13.87 -21.93
C LYS A 341 -1.51 13.80 -20.42
N ILE A 342 -2.05 14.88 -19.86
CA ILE A 342 -2.43 14.95 -18.44
C ILE A 342 -3.95 15.19 -18.39
N CYS A 343 -4.66 14.33 -17.64
CA CYS A 343 -6.06 14.58 -17.34
C CYS A 343 -6.16 15.70 -16.30
N THR A 344 -6.76 16.82 -16.69
CA THR A 344 -6.89 18.01 -15.85
C THR A 344 -8.25 18.12 -15.17
N ALA A 345 -9.27 17.48 -15.74
CA ALA A 345 -10.65 17.51 -15.26
C ALA A 345 -11.42 16.29 -15.80
N TYR A 346 -12.60 16.04 -15.25
CA TYR A 346 -13.56 15.10 -15.82
C TYR A 346 -14.78 15.82 -16.36
N ARG A 347 -15.30 15.34 -17.49
CA ARG A 347 -16.57 15.78 -18.05
C ARG A 347 -17.64 14.76 -17.71
N LYS A 348 -18.69 15.20 -17.01
CA LYS A 348 -19.86 14.38 -16.68
C LYS A 348 -20.74 14.14 -17.91
N PRO A 349 -21.66 13.16 -17.88
CA PRO A 349 -22.58 12.89 -18.98
C PRO A 349 -23.49 14.08 -19.34
N ASP A 350 -23.77 14.96 -18.40
CA ASP A 350 -24.54 16.19 -18.62
C ASP A 350 -23.74 17.33 -19.29
N GLY A 351 -22.45 17.09 -19.58
CA GLY A 351 -21.54 18.07 -20.15
C GLY A 351 -20.80 18.95 -19.14
N THR A 352 -21.14 18.89 -17.86
CA THR A 352 -20.46 19.63 -16.78
C THR A 352 -19.03 19.16 -16.59
N THR A 353 -18.10 20.11 -16.47
CA THR A 353 -16.69 19.79 -16.17
C THR A 353 -16.42 19.93 -14.67
N ILE A 354 -15.78 18.96 -14.08
CA ILE A 354 -15.39 18.92 -12.67
C ILE A 354 -13.88 18.70 -12.52
N GLU A 355 -13.26 19.41 -11.58
CA GLU A 355 -11.83 19.32 -11.28
C GLU A 355 -11.56 18.53 -9.98
N ASN A 356 -12.57 18.36 -9.15
CA ASN A 356 -12.50 17.54 -7.94
C ASN A 356 -12.89 16.10 -8.25
N PHE A 357 -12.20 15.16 -7.59
CA PHE A 357 -12.53 13.75 -7.67
C PHE A 357 -13.94 13.53 -7.10
N PRO A 358 -14.84 12.83 -7.82
CA PRO A 358 -16.19 12.53 -7.37
C PRO A 358 -16.22 11.76 -6.05
N ALA A 359 -17.22 12.01 -5.22
CA ALA A 359 -17.33 11.37 -3.91
C ALA A 359 -17.82 9.92 -4.00
N THR A 360 -18.54 9.57 -5.06
CA THR A 360 -19.13 8.23 -5.24
C THR A 360 -18.77 7.63 -6.59
N LEU A 361 -18.89 6.30 -6.67
CA LEU A 361 -18.66 5.57 -7.91
C LEU A 361 -19.67 5.96 -8.99
N GLU A 362 -20.93 6.18 -8.61
CA GLU A 362 -22.02 6.56 -9.49
C GLU A 362 -21.77 7.93 -10.14
N GLU A 363 -21.17 8.86 -9.40
CA GLU A 363 -20.78 10.15 -9.97
C GLU A 363 -19.56 10.07 -10.90
N LEU A 364 -18.68 9.07 -10.66
CA LEU A 364 -17.51 8.84 -11.50
C LEU A 364 -17.88 8.07 -12.78
N ASP A 365 -18.94 7.26 -12.71
CA ASP A 365 -19.40 6.45 -13.84
C ASP A 365 -19.86 7.35 -15.01
N GLY A 366 -19.44 6.98 -16.20
CA GLY A 366 -19.72 7.78 -17.41
C GLY A 366 -18.93 9.10 -17.52
N CYS A 367 -18.10 9.46 -16.54
CA CYS A 367 -17.17 10.58 -16.68
C CYS A 367 -16.11 10.28 -17.76
N THR A 368 -15.82 11.28 -18.57
CA THR A 368 -14.75 11.23 -19.57
C THR A 368 -13.62 12.19 -19.19
N PRO A 369 -12.34 11.79 -19.38
CA PRO A 369 -11.21 12.66 -19.05
C PRO A 369 -11.10 13.83 -20.01
N VAL A 370 -10.77 15.02 -19.47
CA VAL A 370 -10.40 16.20 -20.22
C VAL A 370 -8.88 16.32 -20.18
N TYR A 371 -8.25 16.24 -21.34
CA TYR A 371 -6.80 16.20 -21.44
C TYR A 371 -6.21 17.55 -21.86
N GLU A 372 -5.04 17.83 -21.29
CA GLU A 372 -4.06 18.79 -21.80
C GLU A 372 -2.92 18.01 -22.45
N SER A 373 -2.50 18.42 -23.65
CA SER A 373 -1.36 17.83 -24.34
C SER A 373 -0.07 18.60 -24.01
N ILE A 374 0.99 17.86 -23.75
CA ILE A 374 2.31 18.37 -23.45
C ILE A 374 3.31 17.71 -24.42
N LYS A 375 4.30 18.46 -24.87
CA LYS A 375 5.37 17.93 -25.69
C LYS A 375 6.10 16.81 -24.96
N GLY A 376 6.21 15.66 -25.60
CA GLY A 376 7.01 14.52 -25.11
C GLY A 376 8.51 14.69 -25.31
N PHE A 377 9.24 13.67 -24.90
CA PHE A 377 10.69 13.60 -25.04
C PHE A 377 11.12 12.20 -25.50
N ASN A 378 12.26 12.11 -26.17
CA ASN A 378 12.80 10.86 -26.70
C ASN A 378 14.16 10.50 -26.09
N GLU A 379 14.68 11.34 -25.22
CA GLU A 379 15.99 11.15 -24.60
C GLU A 379 15.92 10.08 -23.51
N ASP A 380 16.97 9.27 -23.42
CA ASP A 380 17.20 8.36 -22.30
C ASP A 380 17.60 9.17 -21.06
N ILE A 381 16.68 9.32 -20.13
CA ILE A 381 16.89 10.05 -18.87
C ILE A 381 17.45 9.17 -17.75
N SER A 382 17.66 7.87 -17.98
CA SER A 382 18.08 6.91 -16.95
C SER A 382 19.46 7.23 -16.33
N LYS A 383 20.25 8.04 -17.03
CA LYS A 383 21.58 8.49 -16.60
C LYS A 383 21.59 9.84 -15.90
N CYS A 384 20.48 10.60 -15.93
CA CYS A 384 20.39 11.87 -15.24
C CYS A 384 20.46 11.66 -13.72
N ARG A 385 21.18 12.52 -13.02
CA ARG A 385 21.35 12.47 -11.56
C ARG A 385 20.97 13.79 -10.87
N THR A 386 20.81 14.85 -11.65
CA THR A 386 20.35 16.17 -11.17
C THR A 386 19.16 16.63 -12.01
N TYR A 387 18.37 17.54 -11.42
CA TYR A 387 17.22 18.12 -12.11
C TYR A 387 17.64 18.90 -13.38
N GLU A 388 18.80 19.53 -13.34
CA GLU A 388 19.37 20.33 -14.43
C GLU A 388 19.70 19.49 -15.67
N GLU A 389 20.10 18.22 -15.49
CA GLU A 389 20.42 17.29 -16.57
C GLU A 389 19.18 16.79 -17.33
N LEU A 390 17.97 16.94 -16.76
CA LEU A 390 16.75 16.52 -17.43
C LEU A 390 16.49 17.36 -18.68
N PRO A 391 15.96 16.75 -19.78
CA PRO A 391 15.47 17.47 -20.95
C PRO A 391 14.43 18.51 -20.58
N GLN A 392 14.33 19.59 -21.34
CA GLN A 392 13.38 20.67 -21.05
C GLN A 392 11.93 20.17 -21.03
N ALA A 393 11.55 19.26 -21.93
CA ALA A 393 10.21 18.68 -21.95
C ALA A 393 9.87 17.88 -20.68
N CYS A 394 10.87 17.19 -20.06
CA CYS A 394 10.69 16.55 -18.75
C CYS A 394 10.45 17.58 -17.65
N LYS A 395 11.21 18.67 -17.65
CA LYS A 395 11.06 19.77 -16.68
C LYS A 395 9.70 20.43 -16.80
N ASP A 396 9.25 20.66 -18.04
CA ASP A 396 7.93 21.24 -18.32
C ASP A 396 6.80 20.33 -17.86
N TYR A 397 6.94 19.02 -18.08
CA TYR A 397 5.99 18.02 -17.59
C TYR A 397 5.92 18.03 -16.05
N ILE A 398 7.06 17.96 -15.37
CA ILE A 398 7.14 17.98 -13.90
C ILE A 398 6.51 19.27 -13.36
N LYS A 399 6.89 20.42 -13.93
CA LYS A 399 6.36 21.71 -13.53
C LYS A 399 4.83 21.76 -13.68
N ARG A 400 4.32 21.20 -14.80
CA ARG A 400 2.88 21.18 -15.03
C ARG A 400 2.14 20.27 -14.04
N VAL A 401 2.73 19.14 -13.65
CA VAL A 401 2.20 18.29 -12.59
C VAL A 401 2.13 19.05 -11.26
N GLU A 402 3.20 19.78 -10.88
CA GLU A 402 3.21 20.61 -9.67
C GLU A 402 2.11 21.68 -9.67
N GLU A 403 1.97 22.40 -10.78
CA GLU A 403 0.95 23.43 -10.94
C GLU A 403 -0.48 22.89 -10.83
N LEU A 404 -0.74 21.76 -11.51
CA LEU A 404 -2.06 21.14 -11.51
C LEU A 404 -2.44 20.52 -10.16
N CYS A 405 -1.48 20.02 -9.43
CA CYS A 405 -1.72 19.31 -8.17
C CYS A 405 -1.57 20.21 -6.94
N GLY A 406 -0.95 21.37 -7.08
CA GLY A 406 -0.68 22.32 -5.98
C GLY A 406 0.29 21.75 -4.93
N CYS A 407 1.21 20.88 -5.34
CA CYS A 407 2.17 20.20 -4.45
C CYS A 407 3.51 20.03 -5.17
N PRO A 408 4.66 20.33 -4.53
CA PRO A 408 5.95 20.23 -5.18
C PRO A 408 6.36 18.77 -5.42
N VAL A 409 7.02 18.51 -6.54
CA VAL A 409 7.73 17.26 -6.78
C VAL A 409 9.10 17.37 -6.12
N VAL A 410 9.39 16.51 -5.16
CA VAL A 410 10.63 16.54 -4.36
C VAL A 410 11.60 15.42 -4.69
N MET A 411 11.11 14.35 -5.35
CA MET A 411 11.93 13.24 -5.83
C MET A 411 11.45 12.81 -7.22
N ILE A 412 12.36 12.46 -8.12
CA ILE A 412 12.04 12.06 -9.51
C ILE A 412 12.73 10.74 -9.81
N GLY A 413 11.94 9.70 -10.11
CA GLY A 413 12.44 8.41 -10.54
C GLY A 413 12.67 8.36 -12.04
N VAL A 414 13.92 8.17 -12.45
CA VAL A 414 14.38 8.15 -13.84
C VAL A 414 14.84 6.77 -14.33
N GLY A 415 14.51 5.72 -13.58
CA GLY A 415 14.80 4.32 -13.91
C GLY A 415 14.47 3.38 -12.74
N PRO A 416 14.67 2.06 -12.90
CA PRO A 416 14.29 1.06 -11.90
C PRO A 416 15.23 1.00 -10.68
N ASP A 417 16.52 1.35 -10.84
CA ASP A 417 17.53 1.23 -9.80
C ASP A 417 17.36 2.31 -8.71
N ARG A 418 17.78 1.98 -7.47
CA ARG A 418 17.72 2.94 -6.35
C ARG A 418 18.60 4.19 -6.60
N SER A 419 19.70 4.08 -7.37
CA SER A 419 20.55 5.21 -7.75
C SER A 419 19.92 6.13 -8.78
N GLN A 420 18.80 5.72 -9.39
CA GLN A 420 18.09 6.46 -10.43
C GLN A 420 16.93 7.27 -9.83
N ILE A 421 17.26 8.02 -8.78
CA ILE A 421 16.39 9.01 -8.15
C ILE A 421 17.12 10.34 -8.13
N ILE A 422 16.43 11.38 -8.56
CA ILE A 422 16.86 12.77 -8.47
C ILE A 422 16.11 13.42 -7.31
N ASN A 423 16.81 14.00 -6.35
CA ASN A 423 16.23 14.90 -5.36
C ASN A 423 16.16 16.32 -5.96
N LYS A 424 14.97 16.93 -5.87
CA LYS A 424 14.71 18.26 -6.43
C LYS A 424 14.60 19.30 -5.31
#